data_1447ad37c4fe1a645871480f9bf90d89
#
_entry.id   1447ad37c4fe1a645871480f9bf90d89
#
_cell.length_a   1.000
_cell.length_b   1.000
_cell.length_c   1.000
_cell.angle_alpha   90.00
_cell.angle_beta   90.00
_cell.angle_gamma   90.00
#
_symmetry.space_group_name_H-M   'P 1'
#
loop_
_entity.id
_entity.type
_entity.pdbx_description
1 polymer ?
#
loop_
_entity_poly.entity_id
_entity_poly.type
_entity_poly.pdbx_seq_one_letter_code
_entity_poly.pdbx_strand_id
1 'polypeptide(L)'
;RSLAFFNLTGHVRVMEYVTHSEAIRHQRQSQILLLIEKDSEDTSYIIPGKLFEYMASNRPILAIGPEKSDVADILKNTHTGSYFLYHQKELIKKTILGMFLDFQNHKLSVDPKRIEQYSRKNLTSMLARLIK
;
A
#
# COMPACT_ATOMS: atom_id res chain seq x y z
N ARG A 1 -12.09 6.07 20.06
CA ARG A 1 -11.77 5.19 21.22
C ARG A 1 -10.40 4.53 21.09
N SER A 2 -10.06 3.90 19.96
CA SER A 2 -8.80 3.18 19.78
C SER A 2 -7.56 4.07 19.88
N LEU A 3 -7.58 5.30 19.36
CA LEU A 3 -6.43 6.21 19.39
C LEU A 3 -6.01 6.58 20.81
N ALA A 4 -6.97 6.84 21.70
CA ALA A 4 -6.68 7.14 23.11
C ALA A 4 -6.12 5.91 23.85
N PHE A 5 -6.68 4.73 23.56
CA PHE A 5 -6.22 3.47 24.17
C PHE A 5 -4.74 3.16 23.83
N PHE A 6 -4.31 3.45 22.60
CA PHE A 6 -2.93 3.25 22.16
C PHE A 6 -2.04 4.49 22.33
N ASN A 7 -2.53 5.53 23.01
CA ASN A 7 -1.81 6.80 23.17
C ASN A 7 -1.34 7.45 21.85
N LEU A 8 -2.17 7.33 20.81
CA LEU A 8 -1.87 7.84 19.46
C LEU A 8 -2.53 9.17 19.13
N THR A 9 -3.29 9.76 20.05
CA THR A 9 -4.10 10.96 19.79
C THR A 9 -3.27 12.15 19.29
N GLY A 10 -2.04 12.32 19.80
CA GLY A 10 -1.13 13.36 19.33
C GLY A 10 -0.36 13.03 18.04
N HIS A 11 -0.46 11.79 17.55
CA HIS A 11 0.29 11.30 16.39
C HIS A 11 -0.58 11.01 15.17
N VAL A 12 -1.90 11.08 15.31
CA VAL A 12 -2.84 10.79 14.22
C VAL A 12 -3.67 12.02 13.91
N ARG A 13 -3.64 12.42 12.65
CA ARG A 13 -4.51 13.46 12.10
C ARG A 13 -5.62 12.79 11.27
N VAL A 14 -6.84 12.92 11.74
CA VAL A 14 -8.03 12.50 10.97
C VAL A 14 -8.45 13.68 10.10
N MET A 15 -8.57 13.45 8.82
CA MET A 15 -9.10 14.43 7.86
C MET A 15 -10.54 14.05 7.51
N GLU A 16 -11.37 15.05 7.31
CA GLU A 16 -12.71 14.87 6.76
C GLU A 16 -12.64 14.44 5.28
N TYR A 17 -13.79 14.32 4.64
CA TYR A 17 -13.85 13.98 3.23
C TYR A 17 -13.04 14.99 2.39
N VAL A 18 -12.16 14.47 1.55
CA VAL A 18 -11.37 15.23 0.59
C VAL A 18 -11.70 14.79 -0.82
N THR A 19 -11.49 15.65 -1.80
CA THR A 19 -11.65 15.29 -3.21
C THR A 19 -10.63 14.23 -3.63
N HIS A 20 -10.91 13.50 -4.69
CA HIS A 20 -9.99 12.48 -5.23
C HIS A 20 -8.61 13.09 -5.57
N SER A 21 -8.57 14.27 -6.15
CA SER A 21 -7.31 14.96 -6.48
C SER A 21 -6.49 15.32 -5.24
N GLU A 22 -7.16 15.75 -4.17
CA GLU A 22 -6.51 16.01 -2.88
C GLU A 22 -5.99 14.72 -2.24
N ALA A 23 -6.75 13.63 -2.30
CA ALA A 23 -6.32 12.32 -1.82
C ALA A 23 -5.03 11.87 -2.54
N ILE A 24 -4.97 11.96 -3.86
CA ILE A 24 -3.76 11.65 -4.65
C ILE A 24 -2.58 12.56 -4.25
N ARG A 25 -2.83 13.84 -4.03
CA ARG A 25 -1.79 14.77 -3.55
C ARG A 25 -1.24 14.34 -2.19
N HIS A 26 -2.11 13.98 -1.24
CA HIS A 26 -1.70 13.49 0.09
C HIS A 26 -0.92 12.18 -0.01
N GLN A 27 -1.32 11.25 -0.85
CA GLN A 27 -0.59 10.01 -1.10
C GLN A 27 0.85 10.32 -1.59
N ARG A 28 1.00 11.20 -2.55
CA ARG A 28 2.32 11.58 -3.11
C ARG A 28 3.20 12.35 -2.13
N GLN A 29 2.62 13.06 -1.18
CA GLN A 29 3.33 13.80 -0.14
C GLN A 29 3.69 12.94 1.08
N SER A 30 3.07 11.78 1.24
CA SER A 30 3.36 10.86 2.32
C SER A 30 4.70 10.16 2.10
N GLN A 31 5.38 9.81 3.17
CA GLN A 31 6.62 9.05 3.12
C GLN A 31 6.37 7.56 2.87
N ILE A 32 5.34 7.02 3.49
CA ILE A 32 4.93 5.61 3.40
C ILE A 32 3.41 5.58 3.28
N LEU A 33 2.89 4.65 2.50
CA LEU A 33 1.45 4.41 2.38
C LEU A 33 1.08 3.09 3.05
N LEU A 34 0.08 3.14 3.92
CA LEU A 34 -0.41 1.96 4.65
C LEU A 34 -1.64 1.38 3.96
N LEU A 35 -1.59 0.10 3.63
CA LEU A 35 -2.70 -0.67 3.10
C LEU A 35 -3.04 -1.81 4.07
N ILE A 36 -4.24 -1.81 4.63
CA ILE A 36 -4.72 -2.89 5.50
C ILE A 36 -5.87 -3.59 4.79
N GLU A 37 -5.70 -4.87 4.51
CA GLU A 37 -6.77 -5.71 4.00
C GLU A 37 -7.68 -6.13 5.15
N LYS A 38 -8.95 -6.34 4.86
CA LYS A 38 -9.90 -6.85 5.86
C LYS A 38 -9.62 -8.33 6.10
N ASP A 39 -9.64 -8.73 7.37
CA ASP A 39 -9.51 -10.13 7.77
C ASP A 39 -10.87 -10.85 7.58
N SER A 40 -11.12 -11.34 6.38
CA SER A 40 -12.28 -12.19 6.09
C SER A 40 -11.95 -13.15 4.94
N GLU A 41 -12.52 -14.35 4.97
CA GLU A 41 -12.31 -15.37 3.94
C GLU A 41 -12.67 -14.88 2.53
N ASP A 42 -13.69 -14.03 2.42
CA ASP A 42 -14.16 -13.49 1.15
C ASP A 42 -13.23 -12.42 0.54
N THR A 43 -12.31 -11.86 1.31
CA THR A 43 -11.48 -10.73 0.86
C THR A 43 -10.13 -11.14 0.30
N SER A 44 -9.71 -12.38 0.45
CA SER A 44 -8.42 -12.89 -0.05
C SER A 44 -8.26 -12.75 -1.57
N TYR A 45 -9.36 -12.68 -2.30
CA TYR A 45 -9.38 -12.53 -3.77
C TYR A 45 -9.75 -11.11 -4.23
N ILE A 46 -9.92 -10.16 -3.29
CA ILE A 46 -10.29 -8.78 -3.62
C ILE A 46 -9.03 -7.91 -3.60
N ILE A 47 -8.64 -7.42 -4.77
CA ILE A 47 -7.57 -6.44 -4.88
C ILE A 47 -8.17 -5.04 -4.65
N PRO A 48 -7.79 -4.33 -3.57
CA PRO A 48 -8.29 -2.99 -3.33
C PRO A 48 -7.85 -2.02 -4.45
N GLY A 49 -8.78 -1.24 -4.99
CA GLY A 49 -8.45 -0.24 -6.02
C GLY A 49 -7.38 0.77 -5.58
N LYS A 50 -7.31 1.07 -4.28
CA LYS A 50 -6.25 1.90 -3.67
C LYS A 50 -4.84 1.39 -3.95
N LEU A 51 -4.65 0.07 -4.09
CA LEU A 51 -3.32 -0.49 -4.37
C LEU A 51 -2.70 0.14 -5.61
N PHE A 52 -3.46 0.25 -6.70
CA PHE A 52 -2.96 0.78 -7.96
C PHE A 52 -2.66 2.29 -7.88
N GLU A 53 -3.46 3.05 -7.12
CA GLU A 53 -3.18 4.46 -6.83
C GLU A 53 -1.89 4.61 -6.01
N TYR A 54 -1.71 3.77 -5.00
CA TYR A 54 -0.51 3.76 -4.16
C TYR A 54 0.74 3.42 -4.97
N MET A 55 0.66 2.40 -5.83
CA MET A 55 1.77 2.05 -6.73
C MET A 55 2.15 3.21 -7.66
N ALA A 56 1.15 3.95 -8.17
CA ALA A 56 1.37 5.11 -9.03
C ALA A 56 1.88 6.35 -8.27
N SER A 57 1.83 6.36 -6.94
CA SER A 57 2.31 7.48 -6.11
C SER A 57 3.83 7.54 -6.01
N ASN A 58 4.54 6.46 -6.36
CA ASN A 58 5.98 6.29 -6.20
C ASN A 58 6.43 6.42 -4.72
N ARG A 59 5.62 5.88 -3.81
CA ARG A 59 5.90 5.82 -2.36
C ARG A 59 5.94 4.37 -1.90
N PRO A 60 6.81 4.01 -0.94
CA PRO A 60 6.81 2.68 -0.36
C PRO A 60 5.46 2.33 0.24
N ILE A 61 4.97 1.14 -0.05
CA ILE A 61 3.71 0.62 0.48
C ILE A 61 4.02 -0.38 1.59
N LEU A 62 3.42 -0.19 2.76
CA LEU A 62 3.40 -1.17 3.83
C LEU A 62 2.00 -1.78 3.86
N ALA A 63 1.88 -3.03 3.47
CA ALA A 63 0.60 -3.74 3.45
C ALA A 63 0.53 -4.79 4.55
N ILE A 64 -0.66 -4.93 5.12
CA ILE A 64 -0.96 -5.92 6.17
C ILE A 64 -2.23 -6.66 5.75
N GLY A 65 -2.18 -7.98 5.77
CA GLY A 65 -3.34 -8.78 5.35
C GLY A 65 -3.22 -10.28 5.65
N PRO A 66 -4.10 -11.09 5.04
CA PRO A 66 -4.14 -12.53 5.23
C PRO A 66 -2.95 -13.24 4.57
N GLU A 67 -2.76 -14.52 4.91
CA GLU A 67 -1.65 -15.33 4.40
C GLU A 67 -1.71 -15.53 2.88
N LYS A 68 -2.91 -15.64 2.32
CA LYS A 68 -3.12 -15.72 0.87
C LYS A 68 -3.72 -14.43 0.37
N SER A 69 -2.96 -13.67 -0.39
CA SER A 69 -3.41 -12.38 -0.94
C SER A 69 -2.72 -12.07 -2.26
N ASP A 70 -3.50 -11.73 -3.27
CA ASP A 70 -2.99 -11.24 -4.56
C ASP A 70 -2.21 -9.93 -4.39
N VAL A 71 -2.52 -9.13 -3.36
CA VAL A 71 -1.78 -7.90 -3.02
C VAL A 71 -0.32 -8.22 -2.68
N ALA A 72 -0.07 -9.30 -1.94
CA ALA A 72 1.29 -9.72 -1.59
C ALA A 72 2.13 -10.02 -2.85
N ASP A 73 1.56 -10.76 -3.79
CA ASP A 73 2.21 -11.11 -5.06
C ASP A 73 2.43 -9.88 -5.94
N ILE A 74 1.46 -8.99 -6.03
CA ILE A 74 1.59 -7.74 -6.79
C ILE A 74 2.72 -6.88 -6.22
N LEU A 75 2.76 -6.63 -4.90
CA LEU A 75 3.80 -5.82 -4.27
C LEU A 75 5.19 -6.41 -4.47
N LYS A 76 5.32 -7.73 -4.33
CA LYS A 76 6.58 -8.46 -4.57
C LYS A 76 7.05 -8.32 -6.02
N ASN A 77 6.15 -8.56 -6.97
CA ASN A 77 6.48 -8.53 -8.40
C ASN A 77 6.76 -7.12 -8.94
N THR A 78 6.19 -6.11 -8.31
CA THR A 78 6.35 -4.71 -8.71
C THR A 78 7.38 -3.95 -7.89
N HIS A 79 7.93 -4.55 -6.84
CA HIS A 79 8.89 -3.92 -5.91
C HIS A 79 8.35 -2.59 -5.31
N THR A 80 7.04 -2.48 -5.13
CA THR A 80 6.41 -1.25 -4.65
C THR A 80 6.19 -1.20 -3.15
N GLY A 81 6.42 -2.30 -2.43
CA GLY A 81 6.23 -2.31 -0.98
C GLY A 81 6.52 -3.65 -0.34
N SER A 82 6.19 -3.73 0.94
CA SER A 82 6.34 -4.92 1.79
C SER A 82 4.98 -5.36 2.29
N TYR A 83 4.77 -6.68 2.36
CA TYR A 83 3.55 -7.30 2.83
C TYR A 83 3.79 -8.08 4.10
N PHE A 84 2.89 -7.96 5.08
CA PHE A 84 2.97 -8.59 6.39
C PHE A 84 1.65 -9.25 6.77
N LEU A 85 1.75 -10.33 7.53
CA LEU A 85 0.58 -10.96 8.14
C LEU A 85 0.18 -10.23 9.43
N TYR A 86 -1.09 -10.27 9.80
CA TYR A 86 -1.62 -9.56 10.99
C TYR A 86 -0.87 -9.88 12.29
N HIS A 87 -0.33 -11.07 12.43
CA HIS A 87 0.40 -11.48 13.63
C HIS A 87 1.89 -11.08 13.65
N GLN A 88 2.45 -10.60 12.55
CA GLN A 88 3.88 -10.28 12.40
C GLN A 88 4.26 -8.92 13.00
N LYS A 89 3.77 -8.60 14.19
CA LYS A 89 3.90 -7.28 14.84
C LYS A 89 5.35 -6.81 14.97
N GLU A 90 6.25 -7.69 15.40
CA GLU A 90 7.66 -7.33 15.60
C GLU A 90 8.37 -7.06 14.27
N LEU A 91 8.04 -7.82 13.22
CA LEU A 91 8.60 -7.60 11.90
C LEU A 91 8.09 -6.28 11.29
N ILE A 92 6.80 -5.98 11.45
CA ILE A 92 6.21 -4.71 11.03
C ILE A 92 6.90 -3.54 11.74
N LYS A 93 7.05 -3.63 13.07
CA LYS A 93 7.73 -2.61 13.88
C LYS A 93 9.17 -2.39 13.41
N LYS A 94 9.93 -3.46 13.22
CA LYS A 94 11.32 -3.40 12.72
C LYS A 94 11.39 -2.72 11.36
N THR A 95 10.47 -3.05 10.44
CA THR A 95 10.42 -2.48 9.11
C THR A 95 10.09 -0.99 9.16
N ILE A 96 9.11 -0.57 9.97
CA ILE A 96 8.77 0.85 10.15
C ILE A 96 9.95 1.63 10.69
N LEU A 97 10.65 1.11 11.70
CA LEU A 97 11.85 1.76 12.25
C LEU A 97 12.96 1.88 11.21
N GLY A 98 13.18 0.85 10.39
CA GLY A 98 14.13 0.90 9.28
C GLY A 98 13.77 1.97 8.25
N MET A 99 12.51 2.02 7.84
CA MET A 99 12.01 3.06 6.91
C MET A 99 12.13 4.47 7.49
N PHE A 100 11.92 4.62 8.80
CA PHE A 100 12.10 5.91 9.48
C PHE A 100 13.56 6.36 9.47
N LEU A 101 14.50 5.46 9.74
CA LEU A 101 15.94 5.75 9.65
C LEU A 101 16.35 6.10 8.21
N ASP A 102 15.84 5.38 7.22
CA ASP A 102 16.07 5.70 5.82
C ASP A 102 15.52 7.07 5.45
N PHE A 103 14.35 7.43 5.96
CA PHE A 103 13.78 8.76 5.79
C PHE A 103 14.66 9.85 6.41
N GLN A 104 15.13 9.67 7.66
CA GLN A 104 16.03 10.62 8.31
C GLN A 104 17.35 10.81 7.55
N ASN A 105 17.85 9.76 6.90
CA ASN A 105 19.07 9.76 6.11
C ASN A 105 18.84 10.13 4.62
N HIS A 106 17.65 10.57 4.23
CA HIS A 106 17.26 10.88 2.85
C HIS A 106 17.46 9.71 1.85
N LYS A 107 17.34 8.47 2.35
CA LYS A 107 17.50 7.23 1.57
C LYS A 107 16.18 6.49 1.32
N LEU A 108 15.10 6.93 1.96
CA LEU A 108 13.80 6.27 1.77
C LEU A 108 13.34 6.45 0.31
N SER A 109 13.31 5.36 -0.41
CA SER A 109 12.92 5.32 -1.81
C SER A 109 12.25 3.99 -2.16
N VAL A 110 11.60 3.97 -3.29
CA VAL A 110 11.06 2.77 -3.93
C VAL A 110 11.50 2.77 -5.39
N ASP A 111 11.78 1.60 -5.94
CA ASP A 111 12.13 1.42 -7.36
C ASP A 111 11.10 0.51 -8.04
N PRO A 112 9.94 1.06 -8.45
CA PRO A 112 8.85 0.28 -9.00
C PRO A 112 9.26 -0.41 -10.31
N LYS A 113 8.88 -1.68 -10.43
CA LYS A 113 9.08 -2.49 -11.63
C LYS A 113 7.73 -2.92 -12.20
N ARG A 114 7.60 -2.85 -13.52
CA ARG A 114 6.47 -3.43 -14.26
C ARG A 114 5.08 -2.95 -13.81
N ILE A 115 4.97 -1.77 -13.20
CA ILE A 115 3.66 -1.25 -12.76
C ILE A 115 2.73 -0.95 -13.94
N GLU A 116 3.29 -0.71 -15.15
CA GLU A 116 2.54 -0.41 -16.36
C GLU A 116 1.60 -1.56 -16.77
N GLN A 117 1.94 -2.81 -16.42
CA GLN A 117 1.08 -3.97 -16.71
C GLN A 117 -0.30 -3.86 -16.07
N TYR A 118 -0.42 -3.12 -14.96
CA TYR A 118 -1.67 -2.88 -14.25
C TYR A 118 -2.40 -1.61 -14.72
N SER A 119 -1.87 -0.91 -15.73
CA SER A 119 -2.58 0.23 -16.31
C SER A 119 -3.84 -0.22 -17.05
N ARG A 120 -4.89 0.61 -17.01
CA ARG A 120 -6.14 0.32 -17.74
C ARG A 120 -5.88 0.02 -19.22
N LYS A 121 -4.96 0.76 -19.84
CA LYS A 121 -4.58 0.56 -21.24
C LYS A 121 -4.02 -0.84 -21.48
N ASN A 122 -3.10 -1.29 -20.66
CA ASN A 122 -2.49 -2.62 -20.81
C ASN A 122 -3.47 -3.74 -20.50
N LEU A 123 -4.25 -3.61 -19.42
CA LEU A 123 -5.29 -4.58 -19.08
C LEU A 123 -6.34 -4.70 -20.17
N THR A 124 -6.81 -3.58 -20.75
CA THR A 124 -7.73 -3.59 -21.89
C THR A 124 -7.11 -4.25 -23.12
N SER A 125 -5.84 -3.98 -23.40
CA SER A 125 -5.12 -4.61 -24.51
C SER A 125 -5.00 -6.13 -24.33
N MET A 126 -4.72 -6.59 -23.11
CA MET A 126 -4.68 -8.02 -22.78
C MET A 126 -6.05 -8.67 -22.97
N LEU A 127 -7.11 -8.05 -22.46
CA LEU A 127 -8.48 -8.53 -22.60
C LEU A 127 -8.88 -8.62 -24.08
N ALA A 128 -8.57 -7.60 -24.88
CA ALA A 128 -8.86 -7.60 -26.31
C ALA A 128 -8.19 -8.74 -27.08
N ARG A 129 -7.03 -9.21 -26.61
CA ARG A 129 -6.34 -10.38 -27.20
C ARG A 129 -7.03 -11.70 -26.87
N LEU A 130 -7.72 -11.78 -25.75
CA LEU A 130 -8.43 -12.99 -25.31
C LEU A 130 -9.78 -13.16 -26.05
N ILE A 131 -10.34 -12.10 -26.58
CA ILE A 131 -11.65 -12.09 -27.29
C ILE A 131 -11.49 -12.42 -28.79
N LYS A 132 -10.27 -12.47 -29.30
CA LYS A 132 -9.96 -12.91 -30.66
C LYS A 132 -9.85 -14.42 -30.72
#